data_4bc2a5992679681fa95ce57849b21a01
#
_entry.id   4bc2a5992679681fa95ce57849b21a01
#
_cell.length_a   1.000
_cell.length_b   1.000
_cell.length_c   1.000
_cell.angle_alpha   90.00
_cell.angle_beta   90.00
_cell.angle_gamma   90.00
#
_symmetry.space_group_name_H-M   'P 1'
#
loop_
_entity.id
_entity.type
_entity.pdbx_description
1 polymer ?
#
loop_
_entity_poly.entity_id
_entity_poly.type
_entity_poly.pdbx_seq_one_letter_code
_entity_poly.pdbx_strand_id
1 'polypeptide(L)'
;MNPLKIYLGLALVCWGLASCSEPTPEQLFAQAEAAAADTTSLDKAVNQFNSFLERYPQDKLAPRALDKLALIAQKQGDMKGAVVLYERLLSQYPQSDQVDEAQFMIAFICEEFLGDLEKARQAYQRVIDQYPTSELALSARHLLPNVGRPPEEWVRFQDAPRAP
;
A
#
# COMPACT_ATOMS: atom_id res chain seq x y z
N MET A 1 19.24 -36.20 73.79
CA MET A 1 18.54 -36.77 72.62
C MET A 1 17.86 -35.63 71.92
N ASN A 2 18.49 -35.08 70.84
CA ASN A 2 17.95 -33.95 70.06
C ASN A 2 17.32 -34.48 68.78
N PRO A 3 16.07 -34.13 68.47
CA PRO A 3 15.53 -34.39 67.14
C PRO A 3 15.91 -33.25 66.19
N LEU A 4 16.58 -33.62 65.14
CA LEU A 4 17.02 -32.82 64.03
C LEU A 4 15.78 -32.30 63.24
N LYS A 5 15.56 -31.00 63.22
CA LYS A 5 14.51 -30.37 62.44
C LYS A 5 14.99 -30.22 60.99
N ILE A 6 14.43 -31.03 60.10
CA ILE A 6 14.62 -30.94 58.64
C ILE A 6 13.71 -29.82 58.13
N TYR A 7 14.27 -28.65 57.75
CA TYR A 7 13.57 -27.62 57.00
C TYR A 7 13.58 -27.98 55.52
N LEU A 8 12.45 -28.44 55.04
CA LEU A 8 12.21 -28.63 53.62
C LEU A 8 11.92 -27.27 53.01
N GLY A 9 12.92 -26.65 52.40
CA GLY A 9 12.79 -25.40 51.64
C GLY A 9 12.03 -25.66 50.35
N LEU A 10 10.80 -25.21 50.27
CA LEU A 10 10.00 -25.22 49.06
C LEU A 10 10.53 -24.08 48.17
N ALA A 11 11.40 -24.38 47.22
CA ALA A 11 11.79 -23.46 46.17
C ALA A 11 10.63 -23.33 45.17
N LEU A 12 9.85 -22.29 45.32
CA LEU A 12 8.87 -21.84 44.32
C LEU A 12 9.63 -21.33 43.10
N VAL A 13 9.84 -22.24 42.14
CA VAL A 13 10.28 -21.83 40.79
C VAL A 13 9.11 -21.14 40.11
N CYS A 14 9.05 -19.80 40.20
CA CYS A 14 8.22 -18.98 39.36
C CYS A 14 8.73 -19.10 37.93
N TRP A 15 8.25 -20.07 37.18
CA TRP A 15 8.30 -20.01 35.71
C TRP A 15 7.40 -18.87 35.27
N GLY A 16 8.03 -17.73 35.02
CA GLY A 16 7.43 -16.64 34.29
C GLY A 16 7.03 -17.20 32.92
N LEU A 17 5.73 -17.49 32.75
CA LEU A 17 5.12 -17.66 31.45
C LEU A 17 5.26 -16.32 30.77
N ALA A 18 6.36 -16.13 30.02
CA ALA A 18 6.41 -15.13 28.98
C ALA A 18 5.28 -15.53 28.01
N SER A 19 4.13 -14.94 28.19
CA SER A 19 3.02 -15.02 27.25
C SER A 19 3.54 -14.40 25.95
N CYS A 20 4.06 -15.23 25.06
CA CYS A 20 4.24 -14.85 23.68
C CYS A 20 2.84 -14.65 23.09
N SER A 21 2.24 -13.50 23.38
CA SER A 21 1.04 -13.09 22.65
C SER A 21 1.42 -12.95 21.20
N GLU A 22 0.70 -13.65 20.32
CA GLU A 22 0.88 -13.43 18.89
C GLU A 22 0.73 -11.94 18.58
N PRO A 23 1.56 -11.38 17.68
CA PRO A 23 1.47 -9.97 17.34
C PRO A 23 0.10 -9.67 16.73
N THR A 24 -0.48 -8.54 17.13
CA THR A 24 -1.77 -8.08 16.58
C THR A 24 -1.62 -7.67 15.11
N PRO A 25 -2.73 -7.58 14.35
CA PRO A 25 -2.71 -7.06 12.98
C PRO A 25 -2.01 -5.71 12.87
N GLU A 26 -2.29 -4.78 13.79
CA GLU A 26 -1.68 -3.46 13.81
C GLU A 26 -0.16 -3.53 14.05
N GLN A 27 0.30 -4.42 14.91
CA GLN A 27 1.73 -4.61 15.18
C GLN A 27 2.47 -5.19 13.98
N LEU A 28 1.88 -6.19 13.30
CA LEU A 28 2.46 -6.76 12.08
C LEU A 28 2.51 -5.74 10.94
N PHE A 29 1.44 -4.98 10.77
CA PHE A 29 1.39 -3.93 9.76
C PHE A 29 2.45 -2.85 10.05
N ALA A 30 2.55 -2.37 11.29
CA ALA A 30 3.55 -1.37 11.68
C ALA A 30 5.00 -1.87 11.49
N GLN A 31 5.27 -3.17 11.73
CA GLN A 31 6.57 -3.76 11.46
C GLN A 31 6.90 -3.76 9.96
N ALA A 32 5.91 -4.05 9.10
CA ALA A 32 6.06 -4.00 7.66
C ALA A 32 6.30 -2.56 7.16
N GLU A 33 5.57 -1.57 7.69
CA GLU A 33 5.80 -0.16 7.37
C GLU A 33 7.20 0.31 7.79
N ALA A 34 7.66 -0.09 8.97
CA ALA A 34 9.01 0.23 9.43
C ALA A 34 10.09 -0.38 8.52
N ALA A 35 9.88 -1.62 8.04
CA ALA A 35 10.78 -2.23 7.07
C ALA A 35 10.74 -1.52 5.70
N ALA A 36 9.58 -1.02 5.26
CA ALA A 36 9.41 -0.30 4.00
C ALA A 36 10.03 1.10 3.99
N ALA A 37 10.27 1.68 5.17
CA ALA A 37 10.95 2.96 5.32
C ALA A 37 12.45 2.88 5.00
N ASP A 38 13.05 1.70 5.14
CA ASP A 38 14.43 1.44 4.77
C ASP A 38 14.50 0.82 3.36
N THR A 39 15.05 1.58 2.43
CA THR A 39 15.18 1.16 1.01
C THR A 39 16.05 -0.09 0.84
N THR A 40 16.91 -0.42 1.81
CA THR A 40 17.74 -1.65 1.79
C THR A 40 16.98 -2.88 2.28
N SER A 41 15.79 -2.69 2.85
CA SER A 41 14.96 -3.72 3.48
C SER A 41 13.63 -3.97 2.74
N LEU A 42 13.49 -3.51 1.49
CA LEU A 42 12.22 -3.62 0.74
C LEU A 42 11.72 -5.07 0.60
N ASP A 43 12.61 -6.04 0.36
CA ASP A 43 12.21 -7.45 0.28
C ASP A 43 11.65 -7.97 1.61
N LYS A 44 12.20 -7.51 2.73
CA LYS A 44 11.65 -7.82 4.05
C LYS A 44 10.26 -7.23 4.22
N ALA A 45 10.06 -5.98 3.80
CA ALA A 45 8.75 -5.33 3.86
C ALA A 45 7.72 -6.08 2.99
N VAL A 46 8.09 -6.48 1.77
CA VAL A 46 7.24 -7.29 0.88
C VAL A 46 6.81 -8.58 1.56
N ASN A 47 7.74 -9.33 2.15
CA ASN A 47 7.43 -10.57 2.85
C ASN A 47 6.50 -10.33 4.05
N GLN A 48 6.70 -9.27 4.81
CA GLN A 48 5.88 -8.93 5.97
C GLN A 48 4.46 -8.50 5.57
N PHE A 49 4.29 -7.67 4.54
CA PHE A 49 2.95 -7.31 4.03
C PHE A 49 2.22 -8.51 3.43
N ASN A 50 2.91 -9.39 2.70
CA ASN A 50 2.29 -10.62 2.19
C ASN A 50 1.84 -11.53 3.35
N SER A 51 2.69 -11.73 4.35
CA SER A 51 2.35 -12.51 5.55
C SER A 51 1.15 -11.91 6.31
N PHE A 52 1.07 -10.56 6.36
CA PHE A 52 -0.08 -9.86 6.93
C PHE A 52 -1.35 -10.17 6.14
N LEU A 53 -1.31 -10.06 4.80
CA LEU A 53 -2.47 -10.33 3.93
C LEU A 53 -2.95 -11.78 3.98
N GLU A 54 -2.03 -12.74 4.16
CA GLU A 54 -2.37 -14.15 4.33
C GLU A 54 -3.08 -14.43 5.66
N ARG A 55 -2.61 -13.79 6.74
CA ARG A 55 -3.15 -14.00 8.09
C ARG A 55 -4.42 -13.19 8.37
N TYR A 56 -4.51 -12.00 7.80
CA TYR A 56 -5.58 -11.02 8.09
C TYR A 56 -6.21 -10.45 6.81
N PRO A 57 -6.72 -11.30 5.90
CA PRO A 57 -7.25 -10.83 4.60
C PRO A 57 -8.53 -9.98 4.73
N GLN A 58 -9.21 -10.01 5.88
CA GLN A 58 -10.43 -9.25 6.13
C GLN A 58 -10.19 -8.07 7.11
N ASP A 59 -8.94 -7.80 7.48
CA ASP A 59 -8.62 -6.68 8.34
C ASP A 59 -8.76 -5.34 7.59
N LYS A 60 -9.15 -4.30 8.30
CA LYS A 60 -9.26 -2.92 7.77
C LYS A 60 -7.96 -2.38 7.15
N LEU A 61 -6.81 -2.93 7.55
CA LEU A 61 -5.48 -2.57 7.03
C LEU A 61 -5.09 -3.35 5.77
N ALA A 62 -5.85 -4.39 5.38
CA ALA A 62 -5.50 -5.21 4.22
C ALA A 62 -5.46 -4.43 2.89
N PRO A 63 -6.41 -3.51 2.59
CA PRO A 63 -6.28 -2.67 1.39
C PRO A 63 -5.02 -1.80 1.43
N ARG A 64 -4.68 -1.21 2.59
CA ARG A 64 -3.45 -0.43 2.75
C ARG A 64 -2.19 -1.29 2.57
N ALA A 65 -2.22 -2.56 2.96
CA ALA A 65 -1.09 -3.46 2.72
C ALA A 65 -0.86 -3.70 1.23
N LEU A 66 -1.93 -3.84 0.43
CA LEU A 66 -1.82 -3.94 -1.03
C LEU A 66 -1.30 -2.65 -1.66
N ASP A 67 -1.78 -1.49 -1.21
CA ASP A 67 -1.26 -0.20 -1.65
C ASP A 67 0.25 -0.07 -1.36
N LYS A 68 0.70 -0.41 -0.15
CA LYS A 68 2.13 -0.40 0.21
C LYS A 68 2.96 -1.34 -0.65
N LEU A 69 2.46 -2.55 -0.94
CA LEU A 69 3.11 -3.48 -1.87
C LEU A 69 3.22 -2.89 -3.28
N ALA A 70 2.16 -2.25 -3.80
CA ALA A 70 2.19 -1.60 -5.10
C ALA A 70 3.21 -0.45 -5.15
N LEU A 71 3.29 0.37 -4.11
CA LEU A 71 4.31 1.43 -3.99
C LEU A 71 5.73 0.86 -3.92
N ILE A 72 5.95 -0.28 -3.24
CA ILE A 72 7.25 -0.95 -3.20
C ILE A 72 7.60 -1.49 -4.59
N ALA A 73 6.66 -2.13 -5.30
CA ALA A 73 6.87 -2.60 -6.66
C ALA A 73 7.27 -1.45 -7.61
N GLN A 74 6.63 -0.29 -7.51
CA GLN A 74 7.02 0.90 -8.27
C GLN A 74 8.45 1.35 -7.94
N LYS A 75 8.83 1.40 -6.66
CA LYS A 75 10.20 1.74 -6.24
C LYS A 75 11.25 0.77 -6.78
N GLN A 76 10.88 -0.49 -6.95
CA GLN A 76 11.73 -1.54 -7.54
C GLN A 76 11.70 -1.54 -9.07
N GLY A 77 10.89 -0.68 -9.71
CA GLY A 77 10.73 -0.62 -11.17
C GLY A 77 9.77 -1.65 -11.74
N ASP A 78 9.12 -2.47 -10.90
CA ASP A 78 8.11 -3.43 -11.34
C ASP A 78 6.73 -2.75 -11.50
N MET A 79 6.62 -1.97 -12.57
CA MET A 79 5.37 -1.25 -12.88
C MET A 79 4.22 -2.21 -13.21
N LYS A 80 4.50 -3.36 -13.84
CA LYS A 80 3.47 -4.37 -14.13
C LYS A 80 2.95 -5.02 -12.85
N GLY A 81 3.85 -5.38 -11.94
CA GLY A 81 3.50 -5.90 -10.62
C GLY A 81 2.68 -4.89 -9.81
N ALA A 82 3.04 -3.61 -9.86
CA ALA A 82 2.26 -2.56 -9.20
C ALA A 82 0.82 -2.49 -9.72
N VAL A 83 0.61 -2.54 -11.03
CA VAL A 83 -0.74 -2.56 -11.64
C VAL A 83 -1.53 -3.78 -11.15
N VAL A 84 -0.93 -4.96 -11.12
CA VAL A 84 -1.59 -6.20 -10.63
C VAL A 84 -2.02 -6.04 -9.16
N LEU A 85 -1.19 -5.42 -8.32
CA LEU A 85 -1.51 -5.19 -6.91
C LEU A 85 -2.67 -4.20 -6.73
N TYR A 86 -2.71 -3.12 -7.51
CA TYR A 86 -3.84 -2.19 -7.53
C TYR A 86 -5.13 -2.85 -8.05
N GLU A 87 -5.08 -3.65 -9.11
CA GLU A 87 -6.22 -4.43 -9.59
C GLU A 87 -6.73 -5.41 -8.53
N ARG A 88 -5.83 -6.04 -7.78
CA ARG A 88 -6.19 -6.89 -6.64
C ARG A 88 -6.88 -6.09 -5.54
N LEU A 89 -6.39 -4.88 -5.22
CA LEU A 89 -7.04 -3.99 -4.24
C LEU A 89 -8.47 -3.67 -4.67
N LEU A 90 -8.68 -3.24 -5.91
CA LEU A 90 -10.00 -2.90 -6.45
C LEU A 90 -10.97 -4.09 -6.42
N SER A 91 -10.49 -5.29 -6.72
CA SER A 91 -11.32 -6.49 -6.78
C SER A 91 -11.65 -7.07 -5.39
N GLN A 92 -10.70 -7.07 -4.47
CA GLN A 92 -10.87 -7.67 -3.15
C GLN A 92 -11.49 -6.72 -2.13
N TYR A 93 -11.24 -5.41 -2.28
CA TYR A 93 -11.65 -4.39 -1.31
C TYR A 93 -12.37 -3.20 -1.97
N PRO A 94 -13.46 -3.42 -2.72
CA PRO A 94 -14.12 -2.37 -3.52
C PRO A 94 -14.74 -1.25 -2.69
N GLN A 95 -14.84 -1.40 -1.37
CA GLN A 95 -15.37 -0.40 -0.44
C GLN A 95 -14.29 0.31 0.38
N SER A 96 -13.02 0.10 0.02
CA SER A 96 -11.89 0.72 0.70
C SER A 96 -11.73 2.19 0.30
N ASP A 97 -11.16 2.99 1.20
CA ASP A 97 -10.84 4.40 0.94
C ASP A 97 -9.69 4.60 -0.08
N GLN A 98 -9.01 3.52 -0.48
CA GLN A 98 -7.89 3.56 -1.43
C GLN A 98 -8.31 3.24 -2.88
N VAL A 99 -9.58 3.01 -3.17
CA VAL A 99 -10.02 2.52 -4.49
C VAL A 99 -9.89 3.55 -5.61
N ASP A 100 -10.14 4.82 -5.33
CA ASP A 100 -10.00 5.89 -6.30
C ASP A 100 -8.52 6.15 -6.64
N GLU A 101 -7.65 6.14 -5.62
CA GLU A 101 -6.20 6.24 -5.80
C GLU A 101 -5.66 5.03 -6.58
N ALA A 102 -6.04 3.81 -6.21
CA ALA A 102 -5.63 2.60 -6.91
C ALA A 102 -6.04 2.62 -8.38
N GLN A 103 -7.29 3.03 -8.68
CA GLN A 103 -7.79 3.15 -10.05
C GLN A 103 -7.03 4.22 -10.84
N PHE A 104 -6.72 5.35 -10.21
CA PHE A 104 -5.95 6.43 -10.82
C PHE A 104 -4.50 6.00 -11.09
N MET A 105 -3.86 5.30 -10.13
CA MET A 105 -2.49 4.80 -10.29
C MET A 105 -2.36 3.77 -11.39
N ILE A 106 -3.37 2.92 -11.62
CA ILE A 106 -3.39 2.04 -12.79
C ILE A 106 -3.33 2.87 -14.09
N ALA A 107 -4.13 3.92 -14.19
CA ALA A 107 -4.14 4.78 -15.37
C ALA A 107 -2.77 5.44 -15.59
N PHE A 108 -2.24 6.06 -14.54
CA PHE A 108 -0.95 6.76 -14.57
C PHE A 108 0.22 5.84 -14.95
N ILE A 109 0.30 4.65 -14.33
CA ILE A 109 1.36 3.69 -14.62
C ILE A 109 1.25 3.17 -16.07
N CYS A 110 0.03 2.89 -16.53
CA CYS A 110 -0.20 2.43 -17.90
C CYS A 110 0.21 3.50 -18.92
N GLU A 111 -0.06 4.77 -18.67
CA GLU A 111 0.32 5.88 -19.54
C GLU A 111 1.82 6.12 -19.54
N GLU A 112 2.39 6.42 -18.36
CA GLU A 112 3.75 6.96 -18.25
C GLU A 112 4.85 5.90 -18.35
N PHE A 113 4.58 4.66 -17.94
CA PHE A 113 5.61 3.65 -17.81
C PHE A 113 5.42 2.45 -18.73
N LEU A 114 4.18 2.07 -19.02
CA LEU A 114 3.91 0.87 -19.81
C LEU A 114 3.56 1.17 -21.28
N GLY A 115 3.20 2.43 -21.59
CA GLY A 115 2.76 2.82 -22.94
C GLY A 115 1.42 2.20 -23.35
N ASP A 116 0.67 1.62 -22.39
CA ASP A 116 -0.66 1.06 -22.64
C ASP A 116 -1.72 2.16 -22.56
N LEU A 117 -1.75 2.98 -23.61
CA LEU A 117 -2.61 4.16 -23.66
C LEU A 117 -4.10 3.82 -23.64
N GLU A 118 -4.48 2.65 -24.16
CA GLU A 118 -5.88 2.21 -24.16
C GLU A 118 -6.34 1.88 -22.73
N LYS A 119 -5.54 1.09 -22.02
CA LYS A 119 -5.80 0.78 -20.61
C LYS A 119 -5.77 2.03 -19.74
N ALA A 120 -4.87 2.97 -20.01
CA ALA A 120 -4.79 4.25 -19.33
C ALA A 120 -6.09 5.05 -19.48
N ARG A 121 -6.60 5.21 -20.72
CA ARG A 121 -7.88 5.90 -20.98
C ARG A 121 -9.04 5.26 -20.26
N GLN A 122 -9.16 3.93 -20.34
CA GLN A 122 -10.21 3.19 -19.65
C GLN A 122 -10.13 3.36 -18.13
N ALA A 123 -8.92 3.36 -17.57
CA ALA A 123 -8.72 3.51 -16.13
C ALA A 123 -9.04 4.93 -15.65
N TYR A 124 -8.61 5.99 -16.36
CA TYR A 124 -9.02 7.37 -16.07
C TYR A 124 -10.54 7.56 -16.17
N GLN A 125 -11.17 6.98 -17.22
CA GLN A 125 -12.61 7.06 -17.35
C GLN A 125 -13.34 6.42 -16.16
N ARG A 126 -12.84 5.27 -15.67
CA ARG A 126 -13.40 4.62 -14.46
C ARG A 126 -13.26 5.51 -13.22
N VAL A 127 -12.15 6.22 -13.03
CA VAL A 127 -12.02 7.18 -11.91
C VAL A 127 -13.14 8.23 -11.98
N ILE A 128 -13.38 8.78 -13.17
CA ILE A 128 -14.41 9.81 -13.38
C ILE A 128 -15.81 9.29 -13.09
N ASP A 129 -16.12 8.07 -13.54
CA ASP A 129 -17.46 7.50 -13.48
C ASP A 129 -17.80 6.90 -12.13
N GLN A 130 -16.84 6.21 -11.50
CA GLN A 130 -17.05 5.50 -10.24
C GLN A 130 -16.78 6.34 -9.00
N TYR A 131 -15.88 7.33 -9.11
CA TYR A 131 -15.46 8.18 -7.98
C TYR A 131 -15.60 9.67 -8.29
N PRO A 132 -16.79 10.14 -8.74
CA PRO A 132 -16.97 11.50 -9.30
C PRO A 132 -16.71 12.64 -8.31
N THR A 133 -16.73 12.37 -7.01
CA THR A 133 -16.47 13.32 -5.92
C THR A 133 -15.03 13.32 -5.43
N SER A 134 -14.20 12.40 -5.89
CA SER A 134 -12.77 12.36 -5.58
C SER A 134 -12.03 13.52 -6.26
N GLU A 135 -11.02 14.06 -5.60
CA GLU A 135 -10.10 15.02 -6.20
C GLU A 135 -9.37 14.43 -7.41
N LEU A 136 -9.13 13.12 -7.39
CA LEU A 136 -8.51 12.39 -8.51
C LEU A 136 -9.41 12.34 -9.75
N ALA A 137 -10.74 12.42 -9.58
CA ALA A 137 -11.65 12.53 -10.72
C ALA A 137 -11.47 13.87 -11.48
N LEU A 138 -11.14 14.96 -10.78
CA LEU A 138 -10.80 16.23 -11.42
C LEU A 138 -9.50 16.10 -12.21
N SER A 139 -8.49 15.50 -11.63
CA SER A 139 -7.22 15.22 -12.29
C SER A 139 -7.41 14.32 -13.51
N ALA A 140 -8.18 13.23 -13.38
CA ALA A 140 -8.48 12.32 -14.47
C ALA A 140 -9.22 13.01 -15.64
N ARG A 141 -10.19 13.90 -15.37
CA ARG A 141 -10.88 14.70 -16.42
C ARG A 141 -9.92 15.58 -17.19
N HIS A 142 -8.88 16.08 -16.52
CA HIS A 142 -7.87 16.94 -17.17
C HIS A 142 -6.88 16.11 -17.99
N LEU A 143 -6.48 14.93 -17.50
CA LEU A 143 -5.50 14.05 -18.15
C LEU A 143 -6.09 13.27 -19.32
N LEU A 144 -7.30 12.74 -19.18
CA LEU A 144 -7.91 11.82 -20.14
C LEU A 144 -7.91 12.29 -21.60
N PRO A 145 -8.24 13.57 -21.92
CA PRO A 145 -8.18 14.07 -23.31
C PRO A 145 -6.76 14.15 -23.88
N ASN A 146 -5.76 14.10 -23.02
CA ASN A 146 -4.37 14.32 -23.35
C ASN A 146 -3.53 13.04 -23.28
N VAL A 147 -4.12 11.89 -22.93
CA VAL A 147 -3.43 10.60 -22.82
C VAL A 147 -2.63 10.29 -24.08
N GLY A 148 -1.31 10.11 -23.89
CA GLY A 148 -0.35 9.84 -24.96
C GLY A 148 0.11 11.07 -25.74
N ARG A 149 -0.25 12.27 -25.33
CA ARG A 149 0.26 13.51 -25.90
C ARG A 149 1.37 14.08 -25.00
N PRO A 150 2.47 14.54 -25.59
CA PRO A 150 3.53 15.14 -24.78
C PRO A 150 3.04 16.39 -24.05
N PRO A 151 3.45 16.61 -22.79
CA PRO A 151 2.99 17.74 -21.96
C PRO A 151 3.14 19.11 -22.65
N GLU A 152 4.15 19.29 -23.48
CA GLU A 152 4.45 20.53 -24.21
C GLU A 152 3.32 20.93 -25.18
N GLU A 153 2.51 19.97 -25.62
CA GLU A 153 1.41 20.23 -26.56
C GLU A 153 0.13 20.73 -25.88
N TRP A 154 -0.06 20.45 -24.60
CA TRP A 154 -1.32 20.74 -23.91
C TRP A 154 -1.18 21.49 -22.59
N VAL A 155 -0.03 21.44 -21.92
CA VAL A 155 0.27 22.30 -20.76
C VAL A 155 0.65 23.68 -21.28
N ARG A 156 -0.31 24.60 -21.29
CA ARG A 156 0.00 26.01 -21.53
C ARG A 156 0.54 26.58 -20.22
N PHE A 157 1.85 26.71 -20.11
CA PHE A 157 2.42 27.63 -19.15
C PHE A 157 1.90 29.03 -19.53
N GLN A 158 1.02 29.59 -18.71
CA GLN A 158 0.68 31.00 -18.87
C GLN A 158 2.01 31.72 -18.70
N ASP A 159 2.51 32.26 -19.81
CA ASP A 159 3.59 33.22 -19.77
C ASP A 159 3.13 34.30 -18.81
N ALA A 160 3.74 34.37 -17.62
CA ALA A 160 3.52 35.47 -16.72
C ALA A 160 3.77 36.75 -17.52
N PRO A 161 2.84 37.71 -17.57
CA PRO A 161 3.08 38.98 -18.30
C PRO A 161 4.38 39.52 -17.77
N ARG A 162 5.36 39.67 -18.65
CA ARG A 162 6.60 40.37 -18.32
C ARG A 162 6.16 41.76 -17.90
N ALA A 163 6.36 42.04 -16.63
CA ALA A 163 6.17 43.41 -16.12
C ALA A 163 6.99 44.39 -16.97
N PRO A 164 6.43 45.54 -17.31
CA PRO A 164 7.11 46.57 -18.11
C PRO A 164 8.35 47.11 -17.43
#